data_7d29a7ce126fbf0da5f32c1f55aa9bb3
#
_entry.id   7d29a7ce126fbf0da5f32c1f55aa9bb3
#
_cell.length_a   1.000
_cell.length_b   1.000
_cell.length_c   1.000
_cell.angle_alpha   90.00
_cell.angle_beta   90.00
_cell.angle_gamma   90.00
#
_symmetry.space_group_name_H-M   'P 1'
#
loop_
_entity.id
_entity.type
_entity.pdbx_description
1 polymer ?
#
loop_
_entity_poly.entity_id
_entity_poly.type
_entity_poly.pdbx_seq_one_letter_code
_entity_poly.pdbx_strand_id
1 'polypeptide(L)'
;MSDSTPRRSRLGIYFEVPYRRDEGGFSTHVPFIRFVLALRPHFDGLVLVGRVDPEPGREPYAVPDSVEVAALPHYASLKDTIGIVGKFPATLRAIWGALGRVDAVWVIGPVPTSLPVAVLGLARKKRVVLGVRRDLPRYVRHHLGGRRWAPALGAAYVLEALFRLLARRVPTVAVGADLARLYSGGRASVLELAVSLVSEADVHALSKGSHNRDVGHPVELLSVGRLDPEKAPEMLLKALALLEKRTPGRYRLTIVGDGQLENQLRAEADRFGDAVRFRGHVPNGPELFKLYRASDIFVHVARTEGLPQVLSEAQAAGLPIVATDVGGVRAGLGSGAEALLVPPNDPEALAAAIARLASDGDLRADFRKLGIARARMLTLERQAARVAAFISGSEAWEPGDAAEHLHPG
;
A
#
# COMPACT_ATOMS: atom_id res chain seq x y z
N MET A 1 28.29 21.38 28.92
CA MET A 1 27.80 20.76 27.68
C MET A 1 26.81 19.69 28.13
N SER A 2 25.51 19.99 28.17
CA SER A 2 24.47 19.01 28.51
C SER A 2 24.22 18.13 27.31
N ASP A 3 24.51 16.86 27.49
CA ASP A 3 24.24 15.78 26.54
C ASP A 3 22.70 15.62 26.45
N SER A 4 22.06 16.41 25.59
CA SER A 4 20.64 16.29 25.30
C SER A 4 20.41 15.30 24.17
N THR A 5 20.72 14.02 24.43
CA THR A 5 20.16 12.95 23.59
C THR A 5 18.63 13.13 23.62
N PRO A 6 17.96 13.32 22.47
CA PRO A 6 16.52 13.52 22.45
C PRO A 6 15.86 12.30 23.07
N ARG A 7 15.11 12.53 24.15
CA ARG A 7 14.37 11.49 24.87
C ARG A 7 13.43 10.83 23.87
N ARG A 8 13.73 9.63 23.42
CA ARG A 8 12.85 8.87 22.53
C ARG A 8 11.52 8.69 23.26
N SER A 9 10.41 8.88 22.57
CA SER A 9 9.07 8.81 23.14
C SER A 9 8.42 7.48 22.82
N ARG A 10 7.43 7.05 23.63
CA ARG A 10 6.59 5.88 23.32
C ARG A 10 5.48 6.29 22.36
N LEU A 11 5.35 5.57 21.25
CA LEU A 11 4.35 5.83 20.21
C LEU A 11 3.16 4.85 20.33
N GLY A 12 1.95 5.41 20.48
CA GLY A 12 0.71 4.69 20.25
C GLY A 12 0.33 4.74 18.77
N ILE A 13 -0.09 3.62 18.21
CA ILE A 13 -0.60 3.57 16.84
C ILE A 13 -2.00 2.97 16.87
N TYR A 14 -2.99 3.84 16.62
CA TYR A 14 -4.34 3.37 16.41
C TYR A 14 -4.50 2.91 14.97
N PHE A 15 -4.69 1.62 14.81
CA PHE A 15 -4.87 0.98 13.51
C PHE A 15 -6.05 0.01 13.57
N GLU A 16 -7.16 0.39 12.94
CA GLU A 16 -8.43 -0.33 12.94
C GLU A 16 -8.36 -1.60 12.08
N VAL A 17 -7.62 -2.57 12.57
CA VAL A 17 -7.54 -3.91 11.96
C VAL A 17 -7.79 -4.97 13.04
N PRO A 18 -8.34 -6.13 12.69
CA PRO A 18 -8.43 -7.24 13.61
C PRO A 18 -7.04 -7.87 13.81
N TYR A 19 -6.68 -8.06 15.06
CA TYR A 19 -5.54 -8.89 15.46
C TYR A 19 -6.08 -10.23 15.96
N ARG A 20 -5.41 -11.31 15.62
CA ARG A 20 -5.63 -12.62 16.21
C ARG A 20 -4.50 -12.97 17.15
N ARG A 21 -4.79 -13.83 18.13
CA ARG A 21 -3.81 -14.28 19.10
C ARG A 21 -3.76 -15.81 19.12
N ASP A 22 -2.57 -16.36 19.09
CA ASP A 22 -2.28 -17.77 19.35
C ASP A 22 -1.18 -17.90 20.42
N GLU A 23 -0.63 -19.10 20.60
CA GLU A 23 0.50 -19.34 21.49
C GLU A 23 1.78 -18.60 21.07
N GLY A 24 1.92 -18.27 19.79
CA GLY A 24 3.03 -17.50 19.22
C GLY A 24 2.86 -15.98 19.26
N GLY A 25 1.82 -15.45 19.93
CA GLY A 25 1.59 -14.02 20.08
C GLY A 25 0.49 -13.45 19.20
N PHE A 26 0.60 -12.15 18.83
CA PHE A 26 -0.37 -11.47 18.00
C PHE A 26 0.01 -11.50 16.52
N SER A 27 -1.00 -11.56 15.65
CA SER A 27 -0.83 -11.52 14.19
C SER A 27 -2.01 -10.81 13.51
N THR A 28 -1.84 -10.40 12.26
CA THR A 28 -2.90 -9.78 11.42
C THR A 28 -2.73 -10.17 9.96
N HIS A 29 -3.81 -10.14 9.19
CA HIS A 29 -3.79 -10.39 7.74
C HIS A 29 -3.44 -9.13 6.92
N VAL A 30 -3.29 -7.96 7.56
CA VAL A 30 -3.10 -6.68 6.85
C VAL A 30 -1.62 -6.38 6.62
N PRO A 31 -1.12 -6.36 5.36
CA PRO A 31 0.30 -6.17 5.06
C PRO A 31 0.90 -4.86 5.57
N PHE A 32 0.08 -3.81 5.70
CA PHE A 32 0.52 -2.49 6.18
C PHE A 32 1.11 -2.53 7.60
N ILE A 33 0.86 -3.59 8.37
CA ILE A 33 1.49 -3.78 9.68
C ILE A 33 3.03 -3.81 9.57
N ARG A 34 3.60 -4.27 8.44
CA ARG A 34 5.05 -4.20 8.19
C ARG A 34 5.57 -2.77 8.26
N PHE A 35 4.82 -1.82 7.66
CA PHE A 35 5.16 -0.40 7.71
C PHE A 35 5.05 0.16 9.14
N VAL A 36 4.00 -0.21 9.85
CA VAL A 36 3.78 0.19 11.25
C VAL A 36 4.92 -0.30 12.15
N LEU A 37 5.33 -1.56 11.97
CA LEU A 37 6.42 -2.17 12.74
C LEU A 37 7.80 -1.58 12.40
N ALA A 38 7.99 -1.08 11.18
CA ALA A 38 9.23 -0.41 10.77
C ALA A 38 9.47 0.92 11.51
N LEU A 39 8.47 1.48 12.20
CA LEU A 39 8.64 2.65 13.08
C LEU A 39 9.33 2.30 14.40
N ARG A 40 9.37 1.02 14.81
CA ARG A 40 9.89 0.59 16.10
C ARG A 40 11.31 1.11 16.43
N PRO A 41 12.30 1.08 15.53
CA PRO A 41 13.66 1.53 15.84
C PRO A 41 13.75 3.03 16.20
N HIS A 42 12.71 3.81 15.91
CA HIS A 42 12.70 5.26 16.09
C HIS A 42 12.05 5.70 17.41
N PHE A 43 11.47 4.77 18.18
CA PHE A 43 10.77 5.03 19.44
C PHE A 43 11.24 4.08 20.53
N ASP A 44 11.10 4.47 21.82
CA ASP A 44 11.43 3.61 22.97
C ASP A 44 10.44 2.44 23.14
N GLY A 45 9.27 2.56 22.55
CA GLY A 45 8.27 1.50 22.52
C GLY A 45 7.11 1.82 21.58
N LEU A 46 6.52 0.77 21.03
CA LEU A 46 5.29 0.86 20.25
C LEU A 46 4.14 0.20 21.03
N VAL A 47 2.99 0.87 21.01
CA VAL A 47 1.72 0.35 21.52
C VAL A 47 0.73 0.33 20.36
N LEU A 48 0.39 -0.84 19.85
CA LEU A 48 -0.66 -1.02 18.86
C LEU A 48 -2.02 -1.00 19.54
N VAL A 49 -2.88 -0.11 19.11
CA VAL A 49 -4.24 0.01 19.64
C VAL A 49 -5.20 -0.49 18.57
N GLY A 50 -5.80 -1.67 18.76
CA GLY A 50 -6.65 -2.28 17.77
C GLY A 50 -7.55 -3.38 18.33
N ARG A 51 -8.46 -3.87 17.50
CA ARG A 51 -9.41 -4.92 17.89
C ARG A 51 -8.71 -6.27 17.93
N VAL A 52 -8.96 -7.03 18.98
CA VAL A 52 -8.48 -8.41 19.09
C VAL A 52 -9.66 -9.35 18.89
N ASP A 53 -9.54 -10.24 17.90
CA ASP A 53 -10.52 -11.29 17.63
C ASP A 53 -10.49 -12.31 18.79
N PRO A 54 -11.64 -12.64 19.40
CA PRO A 54 -11.70 -13.64 20.46
C PRO A 54 -11.39 -15.05 19.95
N GLU A 55 -11.56 -15.34 18.66
CA GLU A 55 -11.21 -16.63 18.08
C GLU A 55 -9.68 -16.73 17.93
N PRO A 56 -9.05 -17.75 18.56
CA PRO A 56 -7.63 -17.95 18.41
C PRO A 56 -7.28 -18.30 16.97
N GLY A 57 -6.12 -17.83 16.50
CA GLY A 57 -5.65 -18.13 15.16
C GLY A 57 -4.41 -17.35 14.79
N ARG A 58 -3.73 -17.80 13.75
CA ARG A 58 -2.54 -17.16 13.21
C ARG A 58 -2.80 -16.57 11.83
N GLU A 59 -2.37 -15.34 11.68
CA GLU A 59 -2.45 -14.59 10.44
C GLU A 59 -1.05 -14.45 9.81
N PRO A 60 -0.94 -14.10 8.51
CA PRO A 60 0.35 -14.06 7.80
C PRO A 60 1.40 -13.12 8.40
N TYR A 61 0.99 -12.04 9.07
CA TYR A 61 1.91 -11.03 9.58
C TYR A 61 1.93 -11.04 11.10
N ALA A 62 2.99 -11.58 11.69
CA ALA A 62 3.20 -11.63 13.14
C ALA A 62 3.56 -10.23 13.69
N VAL A 63 3.09 -9.96 14.90
CA VAL A 63 3.49 -8.81 15.71
C VAL A 63 4.56 -9.29 16.70
N PRO A 64 5.77 -8.70 16.71
CA PRO A 64 6.82 -9.12 17.66
C PRO A 64 6.40 -8.91 19.13
N ASP A 65 6.81 -9.77 20.04
CA ASP A 65 6.50 -9.70 21.48
C ASP A 65 6.96 -8.41 22.15
N SER A 66 7.96 -7.75 21.56
CA SER A 66 8.47 -6.45 21.99
C SER A 66 7.53 -5.27 21.67
N VAL A 67 6.43 -5.52 20.96
CA VAL A 67 5.40 -4.54 20.64
C VAL A 67 4.16 -4.84 21.46
N GLU A 68 3.78 -3.88 22.30
CA GLU A 68 2.59 -4.01 23.12
C GLU A 68 1.31 -3.88 22.28
N VAL A 69 0.34 -4.78 22.48
CA VAL A 69 -0.99 -4.68 21.85
C VAL A 69 -2.02 -4.32 22.93
N ALA A 70 -2.56 -3.11 22.83
CA ALA A 70 -3.68 -2.63 23.64
C ALA A 70 -4.98 -3.07 22.99
N ALA A 71 -5.53 -4.17 23.48
CA ALA A 71 -6.74 -4.78 22.93
C ALA A 71 -7.97 -3.89 23.11
N LEU A 72 -8.68 -3.64 22.02
CA LEU A 72 -10.01 -3.06 22.02
C LEU A 72 -11.08 -4.15 21.93
N PRO A 73 -12.28 -3.90 22.47
CA PRO A 73 -13.41 -4.82 22.34
C PRO A 73 -13.68 -5.18 20.88
N HIS A 74 -13.84 -6.47 20.63
CA HIS A 74 -14.08 -6.98 19.28
C HIS A 74 -15.53 -6.72 18.82
N TYR A 75 -15.69 -6.40 17.56
CA TYR A 75 -16.92 -6.46 16.79
C TYR A 75 -16.64 -7.04 15.40
N ALA A 76 -17.50 -7.90 14.92
CA ALA A 76 -17.24 -8.68 13.73
C ALA A 76 -17.08 -7.82 12.46
N SER A 77 -17.85 -6.74 12.35
CA SER A 77 -17.82 -5.88 11.16
C SER A 77 -18.36 -4.49 11.48
N LEU A 78 -18.00 -3.48 10.68
CA LEU A 78 -18.61 -2.13 10.77
C LEU A 78 -20.10 -2.11 10.46
N LYS A 79 -20.66 -3.22 9.96
CA LYS A 79 -22.13 -3.40 9.76
C LYS A 79 -22.84 -3.79 11.05
N ASP A 80 -22.13 -4.27 12.07
CA ASP A 80 -22.66 -4.60 13.39
C ASP A 80 -22.78 -3.33 14.26
N THR A 81 -23.75 -2.49 13.91
CA THR A 81 -23.97 -1.21 14.60
C THR A 81 -24.39 -1.39 16.07
N ILE A 82 -25.16 -2.43 16.38
CA ILE A 82 -25.62 -2.73 17.75
C ILE A 82 -24.43 -3.17 18.61
N GLY A 83 -23.61 -4.09 18.10
CA GLY A 83 -22.41 -4.53 18.80
C GLY A 83 -21.40 -3.39 19.04
N ILE A 84 -21.25 -2.49 18.06
CA ILE A 84 -20.39 -1.31 18.20
C ILE A 84 -20.91 -0.36 19.29
N VAL A 85 -22.19 -0.01 19.24
CA VAL A 85 -22.79 0.92 20.20
C VAL A 85 -22.75 0.35 21.63
N GLY A 86 -23.09 -0.93 21.81
CA GLY A 86 -23.05 -1.58 23.12
C GLY A 86 -21.65 -1.67 23.75
N LYS A 87 -20.62 -1.79 22.91
CA LYS A 87 -19.21 -1.88 23.36
C LYS A 87 -18.51 -0.53 23.43
N PHE A 88 -19.15 0.55 23.00
CA PHE A 88 -18.54 1.87 22.87
C PHE A 88 -17.94 2.41 24.18
N PRO A 89 -18.63 2.33 25.37
CA PRO A 89 -18.04 2.77 26.63
C PRO A 89 -16.77 1.99 27.03
N ALA A 90 -16.79 0.66 26.81
CA ALA A 90 -15.63 -0.18 27.06
C ALA A 90 -14.46 0.15 26.11
N THR A 91 -14.78 0.43 24.86
CA THR A 91 -13.79 0.89 23.84
C THR A 91 -13.15 2.21 24.25
N LEU A 92 -13.94 3.21 24.68
CA LEU A 92 -13.40 4.50 25.15
C LEU A 92 -12.51 4.33 26.38
N ARG A 93 -12.90 3.46 27.33
CA ARG A 93 -12.08 3.17 28.53
C ARG A 93 -10.74 2.52 28.13
N ALA A 94 -10.76 1.55 27.21
CA ALA A 94 -9.56 0.89 26.74
C ALA A 94 -8.62 1.87 26.00
N ILE A 95 -9.16 2.73 25.12
CA ILE A 95 -8.42 3.81 24.46
C ILE A 95 -7.81 4.76 25.48
N TRP A 96 -8.60 5.20 26.47
CA TRP A 96 -8.11 6.08 27.53
C TRP A 96 -6.95 5.47 28.30
N GLY A 97 -7.02 4.17 28.64
CA GLY A 97 -5.95 3.43 29.28
C GLY A 97 -4.69 3.32 28.39
N ALA A 98 -4.87 3.00 27.11
CA ALA A 98 -3.76 2.90 26.15
C ALA A 98 -3.03 4.25 25.98
N LEU A 99 -3.77 5.34 25.85
CA LEU A 99 -3.23 6.71 25.76
C LEU A 99 -2.43 7.14 27.00
N GLY A 100 -2.68 6.52 28.17
CA GLY A 100 -1.89 6.77 29.37
C GLY A 100 -0.45 6.28 29.29
N ARG A 101 -0.16 5.35 28.40
CA ARG A 101 1.13 4.62 28.29
C ARG A 101 2.04 5.15 27.19
N VAL A 102 1.58 6.17 26.45
CA VAL A 102 2.28 6.71 25.28
C VAL A 102 2.43 8.23 25.37
N ASP A 103 3.37 8.80 24.63
CA ASP A 103 3.64 10.24 24.58
C ASP A 103 3.03 10.86 23.31
N ALA A 104 3.05 10.11 22.21
CA ALA A 104 2.44 10.47 20.94
C ALA A 104 1.49 9.36 20.47
N VAL A 105 0.50 9.74 19.64
CA VAL A 105 -0.40 8.77 19.01
C VAL A 105 -0.58 9.09 17.54
N TRP A 106 -0.33 8.08 16.70
CA TRP A 106 -0.65 8.11 15.27
C TRP A 106 -1.99 7.44 15.02
N VAL A 107 -2.98 8.23 14.62
CA VAL A 107 -4.37 7.80 14.46
C VAL A 107 -4.65 7.55 12.98
N ILE A 108 -4.65 6.29 12.57
CA ILE A 108 -4.88 5.91 11.17
C ILE A 108 -6.39 5.83 10.91
N GLY A 109 -6.85 6.67 9.96
CA GLY A 109 -8.26 6.82 9.62
C GLY A 109 -8.46 7.33 8.17
N PRO A 110 -9.63 7.92 7.88
CA PRO A 110 -10.81 8.04 8.75
C PRO A 110 -11.57 6.72 8.90
N VAL A 111 -11.87 6.38 10.15
CA VAL A 111 -12.82 5.33 10.53
C VAL A 111 -13.63 5.85 11.73
N PRO A 112 -14.85 5.33 12.03
CA PRO A 112 -15.71 5.90 13.07
C PRO A 112 -15.03 6.12 14.42
N THR A 113 -14.19 5.19 14.84
CA THR A 113 -13.48 5.20 16.11
C THR A 113 -12.20 6.08 16.12
N SER A 114 -11.70 6.50 14.95
CA SER A 114 -10.50 7.34 14.86
C SER A 114 -10.70 8.75 15.44
N LEU A 115 -11.89 9.34 15.29
CA LEU A 115 -12.20 10.65 15.89
C LEU A 115 -12.17 10.61 17.43
N PRO A 116 -12.87 9.67 18.12
CA PRO A 116 -12.73 9.51 19.55
C PRO A 116 -11.29 9.32 20.01
N VAL A 117 -10.49 8.51 19.33
CA VAL A 117 -9.06 8.33 19.68
C VAL A 117 -8.29 9.64 19.60
N ALA A 118 -8.47 10.41 18.53
CA ALA A 118 -7.80 11.69 18.35
C ALA A 118 -8.22 12.71 19.40
N VAL A 119 -9.53 12.82 19.66
CA VAL A 119 -10.07 13.75 20.69
C VAL A 119 -9.58 13.39 22.07
N LEU A 120 -9.62 12.11 22.47
CA LEU A 120 -9.11 11.66 23.78
C LEU A 120 -7.59 11.85 23.90
N GLY A 121 -6.85 11.67 22.79
CA GLY A 121 -5.42 11.97 22.73
C GLY A 121 -5.13 13.44 23.04
N LEU A 122 -5.86 14.34 22.37
CA LEU A 122 -5.76 15.79 22.61
C LEU A 122 -6.16 16.17 24.05
N ALA A 123 -7.26 15.59 24.56
CA ALA A 123 -7.71 15.81 25.96
C ALA A 123 -6.65 15.37 26.97
N ARG A 124 -5.89 14.33 26.66
CA ARG A 124 -4.74 13.87 27.47
C ARG A 124 -3.43 14.62 27.18
N LYS A 125 -3.48 15.68 26.39
CA LYS A 125 -2.31 16.49 26.01
C LYS A 125 -1.22 15.65 25.33
N LYS A 126 -1.62 14.59 24.60
CA LYS A 126 -0.69 13.80 23.80
C LYS A 126 -0.43 14.47 22.47
N ARG A 127 0.74 14.24 21.88
CA ARG A 127 1.01 14.61 20.50
C ARG A 127 0.18 13.69 19.58
N VAL A 128 -0.85 14.24 18.97
CA VAL A 128 -1.72 13.51 18.04
C VAL A 128 -1.26 13.80 16.62
N VAL A 129 -1.09 12.76 15.81
CA VAL A 129 -0.86 12.84 14.38
C VAL A 129 -1.92 12.01 13.68
N LEU A 130 -2.56 12.55 12.66
CA LEU A 130 -3.54 11.82 11.86
C LEU A 130 -2.84 11.04 10.75
N GLY A 131 -3.40 9.90 10.38
CA GLY A 131 -2.96 9.10 9.24
C GLY A 131 -4.11 8.89 8.26
N VAL A 132 -3.96 9.30 7.01
CA VAL A 132 -5.00 9.18 5.99
C VAL A 132 -4.51 8.30 4.85
N ARG A 133 -5.20 7.17 4.62
CA ARG A 133 -4.81 6.17 3.61
C ARG A 133 -5.77 6.07 2.44
N ARG A 134 -6.95 6.64 2.55
CA ARG A 134 -8.00 6.59 1.52
C ARG A 134 -8.99 7.73 1.67
N ASP A 135 -9.62 8.12 0.58
CA ASP A 135 -10.82 8.96 0.55
C ASP A 135 -12.00 8.06 0.96
N LEU A 136 -12.56 8.28 2.15
CA LEU A 136 -13.60 7.42 2.71
C LEU A 136 -14.89 7.44 1.89
N PRO A 137 -15.45 8.60 1.46
CA PRO A 137 -16.64 8.64 0.61
C PRO A 137 -16.44 7.90 -0.72
N ARG A 138 -15.29 8.07 -1.36
CA ARG A 138 -14.96 7.38 -2.61
C ARG A 138 -14.87 5.86 -2.39
N TYR A 139 -14.24 5.43 -1.31
CA TYR A 139 -14.16 4.03 -0.93
C TYR A 139 -15.55 3.41 -0.70
N VAL A 140 -16.42 4.07 0.10
CA VAL A 140 -17.78 3.59 0.38
C VAL A 140 -18.62 3.50 -0.89
N ARG A 141 -18.53 4.50 -1.78
CA ARG A 141 -19.25 4.52 -3.05
C ARG A 141 -18.90 3.33 -3.94
N HIS A 142 -17.62 2.96 -4.00
CA HIS A 142 -17.16 1.85 -4.83
C HIS A 142 -17.52 0.47 -4.24
N HIS A 143 -17.47 0.31 -2.90
CA HIS A 143 -17.64 -1.00 -2.26
C HIS A 143 -19.07 -1.27 -1.79
N LEU A 144 -19.88 -0.24 -1.58
CA LEU A 144 -21.24 -0.34 -1.06
C LEU A 144 -22.22 0.31 -2.05
N GLY A 145 -22.21 -0.12 -3.31
CA GLY A 145 -23.12 0.41 -4.35
C GLY A 145 -24.59 0.15 -4.07
N GLY A 146 -25.46 1.08 -4.50
CA GLY A 146 -26.92 0.98 -4.42
C GLY A 146 -27.57 1.89 -3.38
N ARG A 147 -28.86 2.24 -3.64
CA ARG A 147 -29.65 3.20 -2.82
C ARG A 147 -29.74 2.86 -1.34
N ARG A 148 -29.73 1.57 -0.98
CA ARG A 148 -29.77 1.11 0.42
C ARG A 148 -28.58 1.58 1.26
N TRP A 149 -27.47 1.94 0.62
CA TRP A 149 -26.23 2.39 1.29
C TRP A 149 -26.09 3.91 1.34
N ALA A 150 -27.08 4.68 0.88
CA ALA A 150 -27.07 6.13 0.95
C ALA A 150 -26.81 6.69 2.36
N PRO A 151 -27.36 6.13 3.45
CA PRO A 151 -27.05 6.58 4.80
C PRO A 151 -25.57 6.39 5.17
N ALA A 152 -24.97 5.24 4.78
CA ALA A 152 -23.56 4.96 5.03
C ALA A 152 -22.65 5.91 4.25
N LEU A 153 -23.02 6.28 3.03
CA LEU A 153 -22.31 7.28 2.23
C LEU A 153 -22.41 8.67 2.87
N GLY A 154 -23.59 9.05 3.37
CA GLY A 154 -23.79 10.30 4.12
C GLY A 154 -22.91 10.36 5.37
N ALA A 155 -22.90 9.28 6.15
CA ALA A 155 -22.03 9.16 7.33
C ALA A 155 -20.54 9.24 6.96
N ALA A 156 -20.14 8.64 5.83
CA ALA A 156 -18.77 8.72 5.33
C ALA A 156 -18.36 10.17 4.98
N TYR A 157 -19.24 10.94 4.35
CA TYR A 157 -18.99 12.37 4.08
C TYR A 157 -18.86 13.19 5.37
N VAL A 158 -19.72 12.95 6.35
CA VAL A 158 -19.65 13.65 7.65
C VAL A 158 -18.35 13.30 8.37
N LEU A 159 -18.01 12.02 8.45
CA LEU A 159 -16.77 11.57 9.10
C LEU A 159 -15.53 12.14 8.42
N GLU A 160 -15.49 12.11 7.08
CA GLU A 160 -14.41 12.70 6.29
C GLU A 160 -14.29 14.22 6.55
N ALA A 161 -15.40 14.94 6.57
CA ALA A 161 -15.42 16.38 6.84
C ALA A 161 -14.89 16.70 8.25
N LEU A 162 -15.32 15.94 9.25
CA LEU A 162 -14.84 16.10 10.63
C LEU A 162 -13.34 15.79 10.75
N PHE A 163 -12.89 14.74 10.06
CA PHE A 163 -11.47 14.36 10.05
C PHE A 163 -10.61 15.44 9.38
N ARG A 164 -11.09 16.01 8.26
CA ARG A 164 -10.44 17.14 7.57
C ARG A 164 -10.45 18.41 8.42
N LEU A 165 -11.53 18.67 9.15
CA LEU A 165 -11.60 19.81 10.08
C LEU A 165 -10.55 19.67 11.18
N LEU A 166 -10.39 18.47 11.75
CA LEU A 166 -9.37 18.16 12.75
C LEU A 166 -7.95 18.32 12.17
N ALA A 167 -7.74 17.86 10.93
CA ALA A 167 -6.46 17.98 10.22
C ALA A 167 -5.99 19.42 9.99
N ARG A 168 -6.91 20.41 10.05
CA ARG A 168 -6.51 21.83 9.99
C ARG A 168 -5.66 22.27 11.20
N ARG A 169 -5.72 21.51 12.31
CA ARG A 169 -5.05 21.85 13.57
C ARG A 169 -4.08 20.77 14.04
N VAL A 170 -4.16 19.58 13.47
CA VAL A 170 -3.39 18.40 13.90
C VAL A 170 -2.52 17.93 12.73
N PRO A 171 -1.20 17.72 12.93
CA PRO A 171 -0.33 17.21 11.90
C PRO A 171 -0.88 15.92 11.25
N THR A 172 -0.73 15.80 9.94
CA THR A 172 -1.37 14.72 9.19
C THR A 172 -0.38 14.05 8.24
N VAL A 173 -0.33 12.73 8.26
CA VAL A 173 0.37 11.91 7.25
C VAL A 173 -0.67 11.42 6.24
N ALA A 174 -0.53 11.78 4.98
CA ALA A 174 -1.46 11.44 3.91
C ALA A 174 -0.77 10.58 2.85
N VAL A 175 -1.38 9.45 2.48
CA VAL A 175 -0.82 8.52 1.49
C VAL A 175 -1.14 9.01 0.07
N GLY A 176 -0.11 9.48 -0.62
CA GLY A 176 -0.19 9.99 -1.99
C GLY A 176 -0.60 11.47 -2.09
N ALA A 177 -0.24 12.09 -3.21
CA ALA A 177 -0.38 13.52 -3.45
C ALA A 177 -1.83 14.01 -3.40
N ASP A 178 -2.79 13.22 -3.89
CA ASP A 178 -4.21 13.60 -3.90
C ASP A 178 -4.77 13.77 -2.48
N LEU A 179 -4.48 12.81 -1.59
CA LEU A 179 -4.89 12.92 -0.19
C LEU A 179 -4.12 14.03 0.52
N ALA A 180 -2.82 14.18 0.26
CA ALA A 180 -2.04 15.27 0.83
C ALA A 180 -2.66 16.63 0.46
N ARG A 181 -2.97 16.86 -0.81
CA ARG A 181 -3.66 18.09 -1.27
C ARG A 181 -5.04 18.27 -0.63
N LEU A 182 -5.82 17.18 -0.52
CA LEU A 182 -7.16 17.21 0.07
C LEU A 182 -7.15 17.64 1.54
N TYR A 183 -6.07 17.33 2.27
CA TYR A 183 -5.91 17.64 3.69
C TYR A 183 -5.06 18.88 3.99
N SER A 184 -4.41 19.48 2.98
CA SER A 184 -3.51 20.66 3.10
C SER A 184 -4.24 22.01 3.22
N GLY A 185 -5.41 22.07 3.83
CA GLY A 185 -6.20 23.31 3.91
C GLY A 185 -6.09 24.07 5.25
N GLY A 186 -5.13 23.75 6.11
CA GLY A 186 -5.05 24.26 7.48
C GLY A 186 -3.70 24.85 7.86
N ARG A 187 -3.54 25.12 9.18
CA ARG A 187 -2.27 25.59 9.77
C ARG A 187 -1.32 24.46 10.14
N ALA A 188 -1.84 23.24 10.26
CA ALA A 188 -1.04 22.07 10.59
C ALA A 188 -0.32 21.53 9.35
N SER A 189 0.86 20.98 9.57
CA SER A 189 1.68 20.37 8.50
C SER A 189 1.06 19.07 7.98
N VAL A 190 1.21 18.83 6.70
CA VAL A 190 0.81 17.58 6.04
C VAL A 190 2.05 16.94 5.42
N LEU A 191 2.34 15.72 5.81
CA LEU A 191 3.38 14.89 5.19
C LEU A 191 2.76 14.02 4.11
N GLU A 192 3.18 14.21 2.88
CA GLU A 192 2.89 13.25 1.81
C GLU A 192 3.75 11.99 1.98
N LEU A 193 3.08 10.84 2.02
CA LEU A 193 3.72 9.55 2.17
C LEU A 193 3.51 8.67 0.93
N ALA A 194 4.60 8.24 0.32
CA ALA A 194 4.60 7.15 -0.64
C ALA A 194 4.82 5.84 0.12
N VAL A 195 3.76 5.07 0.33
CA VAL A 195 3.88 3.79 1.05
C VAL A 195 4.50 2.74 0.14
N SER A 196 5.68 2.26 0.50
CA SER A 196 6.27 1.04 -0.04
C SER A 196 6.45 0.02 1.08
N LEU A 197 6.18 -1.23 0.80
CA LEU A 197 6.45 -2.37 1.70
C LEU A 197 7.73 -3.12 1.31
N VAL A 198 8.47 -2.59 0.34
CA VAL A 198 9.76 -3.11 -0.11
C VAL A 198 10.84 -2.57 0.82
N SER A 199 11.55 -3.46 1.52
CA SER A 199 12.65 -3.12 2.41
C SER A 199 13.96 -2.85 1.62
N GLU A 200 14.97 -2.26 2.27
CA GLU A 200 16.30 -2.14 1.68
C GLU A 200 16.90 -3.51 1.34
N ALA A 201 16.64 -4.52 2.17
CA ALA A 201 17.05 -5.89 1.91
C ALA A 201 16.34 -6.48 0.67
N ASP A 202 15.03 -6.20 0.51
CA ASP A 202 14.27 -6.64 -0.66
C ASP A 202 14.79 -5.96 -1.94
N VAL A 203 15.09 -4.66 -1.91
CA VAL A 203 15.70 -3.95 -3.05
C VAL A 203 17.03 -4.58 -3.43
N HIS A 204 17.87 -4.89 -2.43
CA HIS A 204 19.14 -5.55 -2.67
C HIS A 204 18.95 -6.96 -3.28
N ALA A 205 18.01 -7.74 -2.76
CA ALA A 205 17.72 -9.09 -3.25
C ALA A 205 17.13 -9.10 -4.66
N LEU A 206 16.23 -8.15 -4.95
CA LEU A 206 15.57 -8.03 -6.26
C LEU A 206 16.51 -7.47 -7.33
N SER A 207 17.34 -6.48 -7.00
CA SER A 207 18.27 -5.86 -7.97
C SER A 207 19.50 -6.72 -8.28
N LYS A 208 19.78 -7.75 -7.48
CA LYS A 208 20.86 -8.71 -7.77
C LYS A 208 20.57 -9.46 -9.08
N GLY A 209 21.45 -9.28 -10.06
CA GLY A 209 21.31 -9.94 -11.37
C GLY A 209 20.36 -9.22 -12.33
N SER A 210 19.86 -8.04 -11.96
CA SER A 210 19.16 -7.13 -12.87
C SER A 210 20.15 -6.50 -13.85
N HIS A 211 20.67 -7.32 -14.75
CA HIS A 211 21.56 -6.88 -15.82
C HIS A 211 20.75 -6.46 -17.05
N ASN A 212 21.37 -5.66 -17.90
CA ASN A 212 20.81 -5.35 -19.21
C ASN A 212 20.82 -6.65 -20.05
N ARG A 213 19.80 -7.51 -19.85
CA ARG A 213 19.63 -8.69 -20.69
C ARG A 213 19.09 -8.23 -22.03
N ASP A 214 19.68 -8.71 -23.10
CA ASP A 214 18.91 -8.80 -24.33
C ASP A 214 17.69 -9.64 -24.04
N VAL A 215 16.51 -9.09 -24.38
CA VAL A 215 15.26 -9.80 -24.14
C VAL A 215 15.30 -11.11 -24.88
N GLY A 216 15.20 -12.18 -24.13
CA GLY A 216 15.22 -13.53 -24.67
C GLY A 216 14.04 -13.81 -25.59
N HIS A 217 14.09 -14.91 -26.30
CA HIS A 217 12.94 -15.46 -26.98
C HIS A 217 12.55 -16.76 -26.27
N PRO A 218 11.35 -16.85 -25.70
CA PRO A 218 10.28 -15.83 -25.61
C PRO A 218 10.58 -14.71 -24.62
N VAL A 219 9.92 -13.56 -24.85
CA VAL A 219 9.86 -12.41 -23.89
C VAL A 219 9.02 -12.82 -22.71
N GLU A 220 9.58 -12.83 -21.51
CA GLU A 220 8.88 -13.24 -20.28
C GLU A 220 8.12 -12.05 -19.65
N LEU A 221 6.80 -12.09 -19.72
CA LEU A 221 5.90 -11.12 -19.12
C LEU A 221 5.46 -11.61 -17.74
N LEU A 222 5.40 -10.71 -16.74
CA LEU A 222 4.92 -11.00 -15.39
C LEU A 222 3.78 -10.08 -15.03
N SER A 223 2.71 -10.63 -14.48
CA SER A 223 1.65 -9.88 -13.79
C SER A 223 1.40 -10.48 -12.43
N VAL A 224 1.35 -9.62 -11.40
CA VAL A 224 1.13 -10.01 -10.00
C VAL A 224 -0.04 -9.22 -9.44
N GLY A 225 -1.05 -9.90 -8.93
CA GLY A 225 -2.22 -9.26 -8.35
C GLY A 225 -3.40 -10.20 -8.17
N ARG A 226 -4.44 -9.73 -7.46
CA ARG A 226 -5.67 -10.50 -7.32
C ARG A 226 -6.39 -10.63 -8.66
N LEU A 227 -7.00 -11.77 -8.89
CA LEU A 227 -7.75 -12.05 -10.12
C LEU A 227 -9.23 -11.70 -9.94
N ASP A 228 -9.50 -10.45 -9.55
CA ASP A 228 -10.84 -9.90 -9.30
C ASP A 228 -11.24 -8.90 -10.40
N PRO A 229 -12.55 -8.64 -10.60
CA PRO A 229 -13.04 -7.78 -11.69
C PRO A 229 -12.44 -6.37 -11.71
N GLU A 230 -12.14 -5.78 -10.55
CA GLU A 230 -11.51 -4.46 -10.47
C GLU A 230 -10.06 -4.42 -10.96
N LYS A 231 -9.40 -5.59 -11.00
CA LYS A 231 -8.03 -5.74 -11.53
C LYS A 231 -7.98 -6.03 -13.03
N ALA A 232 -9.12 -6.24 -13.66
CA ALA A 232 -9.24 -6.49 -15.10
C ALA A 232 -8.22 -7.48 -15.69
N PRO A 233 -7.97 -8.65 -15.06
CA PRO A 233 -6.92 -9.58 -15.51
C PRO A 233 -7.16 -10.15 -16.91
N GLU A 234 -8.41 -10.13 -17.40
CA GLU A 234 -8.76 -10.54 -18.77
C GLU A 234 -8.09 -9.68 -19.86
N MET A 235 -7.69 -8.44 -19.51
CA MET A 235 -6.94 -7.59 -20.44
C MET A 235 -5.57 -8.17 -20.81
N LEU A 236 -4.95 -8.92 -19.89
CA LEU A 236 -3.66 -9.59 -20.15
C LEU A 236 -3.78 -10.60 -21.29
N LEU A 237 -4.82 -11.44 -21.24
CA LEU A 237 -5.06 -12.46 -22.27
C LEU A 237 -5.47 -11.84 -23.60
N LYS A 238 -6.27 -10.77 -23.59
CA LYS A 238 -6.64 -10.02 -24.81
C LYS A 238 -5.41 -9.39 -25.47
N ALA A 239 -4.54 -8.75 -24.69
CA ALA A 239 -3.30 -8.17 -25.21
C ALA A 239 -2.36 -9.25 -25.74
N LEU A 240 -2.22 -10.38 -25.03
CA LEU A 240 -1.42 -11.52 -25.51
C LEU A 240 -1.95 -12.06 -26.84
N ALA A 241 -3.27 -12.17 -27.02
CA ALA A 241 -3.86 -12.60 -28.28
C ALA A 241 -3.50 -11.68 -29.47
N LEU A 242 -3.42 -10.37 -29.22
CA LEU A 242 -3.00 -9.39 -30.23
C LEU A 242 -1.49 -9.51 -30.55
N LEU A 243 -0.67 -9.76 -29.55
CA LEU A 243 0.76 -9.99 -29.69
C LEU A 243 1.04 -11.28 -30.48
N GLU A 244 0.35 -12.36 -30.13
CA GLU A 244 0.48 -13.67 -30.83
C GLU A 244 0.08 -13.59 -32.30
N LYS A 245 -0.93 -12.80 -32.69
CA LYS A 245 -1.29 -12.55 -34.07
C LYS A 245 -0.17 -11.86 -34.85
N ARG A 246 0.62 -11.00 -34.23
CA ARG A 246 1.69 -10.24 -34.89
C ARG A 246 3.02 -10.97 -34.91
N THR A 247 3.34 -11.66 -33.84
CA THR A 247 4.62 -12.36 -33.63
C THR A 247 4.39 -13.66 -32.84
N PRO A 248 3.95 -14.72 -33.48
CA PRO A 248 3.64 -16.01 -32.86
C PRO A 248 4.82 -16.58 -32.07
N GLY A 249 4.56 -17.06 -30.84
CA GLY A 249 5.54 -17.71 -29.97
C GLY A 249 6.58 -16.78 -29.34
N ARG A 250 6.46 -15.46 -29.57
CA ARG A 250 7.45 -14.50 -29.06
C ARG A 250 7.25 -14.15 -27.59
N TYR A 251 6.07 -14.33 -27.02
CA TYR A 251 5.75 -13.88 -25.67
C TYR A 251 5.29 -15.03 -24.79
N ARG A 252 5.66 -14.98 -23.53
CA ARG A 252 5.15 -15.86 -22.49
C ARG A 252 4.68 -15.03 -21.30
N LEU A 253 3.50 -15.32 -20.77
CA LEU A 253 2.87 -14.59 -19.68
C LEU A 253 2.78 -15.47 -18.43
N THR A 254 3.40 -15.02 -17.35
CA THR A 254 3.21 -15.59 -16.01
C THR A 254 2.25 -14.72 -15.21
N ILE A 255 1.17 -15.32 -14.73
CA ILE A 255 0.15 -14.67 -13.87
C ILE A 255 0.28 -15.23 -12.46
N VAL A 256 0.48 -14.33 -11.48
CA VAL A 256 0.61 -14.65 -10.07
C VAL A 256 -0.53 -14.01 -9.30
N GLY A 257 -1.23 -14.81 -8.54
CA GLY A 257 -2.37 -14.42 -7.71
C GLY A 257 -3.56 -15.36 -7.89
N ASP A 258 -4.57 -15.16 -7.07
CA ASP A 258 -5.84 -15.84 -7.06
C ASP A 258 -6.99 -14.83 -7.05
N GLY A 259 -8.21 -15.30 -7.19
CA GLY A 259 -9.40 -14.45 -7.16
C GLY A 259 -10.60 -15.03 -7.92
N GLN A 260 -11.68 -14.25 -7.92
CA GLN A 260 -12.98 -14.70 -8.45
C GLN A 260 -12.95 -15.10 -9.93
N LEU A 261 -12.05 -14.50 -10.72
CA LEU A 261 -11.97 -14.74 -12.17
C LEU A 261 -10.98 -15.85 -12.53
N GLU A 262 -10.30 -16.50 -11.59
CA GLU A 262 -9.23 -17.47 -11.88
C GLU A 262 -9.70 -18.59 -12.83
N ASN A 263 -10.82 -19.26 -12.53
CA ASN A 263 -11.32 -20.37 -13.33
C ASN A 263 -11.68 -19.92 -14.76
N GLN A 264 -12.30 -18.74 -14.89
CA GLN A 264 -12.63 -18.17 -16.20
C GLN A 264 -11.35 -17.88 -17.01
N LEU A 265 -10.35 -17.27 -16.36
CA LEU A 265 -9.09 -16.93 -17.03
C LEU A 265 -8.30 -18.16 -17.46
N ARG A 266 -8.30 -19.22 -16.65
CA ARG A 266 -7.65 -20.50 -17.00
C ARG A 266 -8.30 -21.10 -18.24
N ALA A 267 -9.64 -21.18 -18.29
CA ALA A 267 -10.38 -21.66 -19.45
C ALA A 267 -10.12 -20.83 -20.72
N GLU A 268 -10.02 -19.48 -20.58
CA GLU A 268 -9.69 -18.60 -21.70
C GLU A 268 -8.22 -18.77 -22.14
N ALA A 269 -7.33 -19.09 -21.22
CA ALA A 269 -5.90 -19.25 -21.47
C ALA A 269 -5.54 -20.57 -22.15
N ASP A 270 -6.40 -21.61 -22.12
CA ASP A 270 -6.14 -22.93 -22.74
C ASP A 270 -5.75 -22.83 -24.21
N ARG A 271 -6.29 -21.86 -24.94
CA ARG A 271 -5.94 -21.60 -26.35
C ARG A 271 -4.49 -21.15 -26.57
N PHE A 272 -3.79 -20.71 -25.52
CA PHE A 272 -2.39 -20.26 -25.61
C PHE A 272 -1.38 -21.35 -25.20
N GLY A 273 -1.86 -22.50 -24.69
CA GLY A 273 -0.99 -23.58 -24.22
C GLY A 273 0.06 -23.09 -23.23
N ASP A 274 1.32 -23.46 -23.46
CA ASP A 274 2.44 -23.12 -22.58
C ASP A 274 2.85 -21.64 -22.56
N ALA A 275 2.24 -20.80 -23.41
CA ALA A 275 2.51 -19.37 -23.43
C ALA A 275 1.89 -18.63 -22.22
N VAL A 276 0.93 -19.23 -21.50
CA VAL A 276 0.33 -18.67 -20.28
C VAL A 276 0.52 -19.62 -19.11
N ARG A 277 1.07 -19.10 -18.02
CA ARG A 277 1.33 -19.85 -16.79
C ARG A 277 0.68 -19.18 -15.60
N PHE A 278 -0.18 -19.92 -14.88
CA PHE A 278 -0.75 -19.48 -13.59
C PHE A 278 0.03 -20.11 -12.45
N ARG A 279 0.47 -19.27 -11.51
CA ARG A 279 1.24 -19.69 -10.32
C ARG A 279 0.39 -19.72 -9.04
N GLY A 280 -0.88 -19.30 -9.10
CA GLY A 280 -1.70 -19.10 -7.93
C GLY A 280 -1.14 -18.01 -7.02
N HIS A 281 -1.57 -18.00 -5.77
CA HIS A 281 -1.03 -17.06 -4.78
C HIS A 281 0.41 -17.45 -4.41
N VAL A 282 1.34 -16.52 -4.58
CA VAL A 282 2.74 -16.64 -4.14
C VAL A 282 2.99 -15.55 -3.09
N PRO A 283 3.29 -15.92 -1.84
CA PRO A 283 3.58 -14.94 -0.78
C PRO A 283 4.77 -14.04 -1.14
N ASN A 284 4.72 -12.78 -0.65
CA ASN A 284 5.86 -11.86 -0.78
C ASN A 284 7.11 -12.48 -0.10
N GLY A 285 8.18 -12.64 -0.87
CA GLY A 285 9.41 -13.26 -0.41
C GLY A 285 10.22 -13.90 -1.54
N PRO A 286 11.20 -14.76 -1.20
CA PRO A 286 12.20 -15.26 -2.15
C PRO A 286 11.63 -15.93 -3.41
N GLU A 287 10.52 -16.65 -3.29
CA GLU A 287 9.89 -17.34 -4.44
C GLU A 287 9.25 -16.33 -5.41
N LEU A 288 8.54 -15.33 -4.88
CA LEU A 288 8.01 -14.24 -5.71
C LEU A 288 9.15 -13.43 -6.35
N PHE A 289 10.23 -13.17 -5.61
CA PHE A 289 11.39 -12.46 -6.10
C PHE A 289 12.11 -13.18 -7.24
N LYS A 290 12.12 -14.53 -7.24
CA LYS A 290 12.62 -15.31 -8.37
C LYS A 290 11.81 -15.04 -9.64
N LEU A 291 10.47 -14.93 -9.53
CA LEU A 291 9.60 -14.64 -10.67
C LEU A 291 9.85 -13.24 -11.23
N TYR A 292 9.97 -12.21 -10.36
CA TYR A 292 10.36 -10.87 -10.81
C TYR A 292 11.69 -10.89 -11.55
N ARG A 293 12.72 -11.54 -11.01
CA ARG A 293 14.06 -11.58 -11.63
C ARG A 293 14.13 -12.42 -12.91
N ALA A 294 13.24 -13.37 -13.08
CA ALA A 294 13.18 -14.22 -14.27
C ALA A 294 12.41 -13.58 -15.43
N SER A 295 11.74 -12.46 -15.19
CA SER A 295 10.89 -11.78 -16.16
C SER A 295 11.61 -10.61 -16.83
N ASP A 296 11.10 -10.21 -18.01
CA ASP A 296 11.66 -9.11 -18.82
C ASP A 296 10.82 -7.85 -18.71
N ILE A 297 9.50 -7.97 -18.60
CA ILE A 297 8.55 -6.86 -18.54
C ILE A 297 7.49 -7.17 -17.47
N PHE A 298 7.20 -6.19 -16.62
CA PHE A 298 6.09 -6.25 -15.68
C PHE A 298 4.85 -5.59 -16.26
N VAL A 299 3.71 -6.27 -16.20
CA VAL A 299 2.42 -5.78 -16.74
C VAL A 299 1.41 -5.67 -15.63
N HIS A 300 0.95 -4.44 -15.36
CA HIS A 300 -0.06 -4.15 -14.34
C HIS A 300 -1.34 -3.64 -14.98
N VAL A 301 -2.43 -4.36 -14.79
CA VAL A 301 -3.75 -3.99 -15.30
C VAL A 301 -4.74 -3.81 -14.16
N ALA A 302 -5.55 -2.75 -14.24
CA ALA A 302 -6.64 -2.50 -13.30
C ALA A 302 -7.67 -1.54 -13.90
N ARG A 303 -8.92 -1.59 -13.44
CA ARG A 303 -9.93 -0.54 -13.67
C ARG A 303 -9.89 0.52 -12.60
N THR A 304 -9.48 0.14 -11.40
CA THR A 304 -9.31 1.05 -10.27
C THR A 304 -8.20 0.55 -9.37
N GLU A 305 -7.39 1.47 -8.87
CA GLU A 305 -6.26 1.15 -7.99
C GLU A 305 -6.05 2.23 -6.94
N GLY A 306 -5.62 1.80 -5.74
CA GLY A 306 -5.10 2.71 -4.72
C GLY A 306 -3.64 3.05 -4.99
N LEU A 307 -2.74 2.45 -4.23
CA LEU A 307 -1.30 2.50 -4.44
C LEU A 307 -0.79 1.06 -4.56
N PRO A 308 -0.57 0.54 -5.79
CA PRO A 308 -0.24 -0.85 -5.99
C PRO A 308 1.19 -1.17 -5.57
N GLN A 309 1.36 -1.98 -4.52
CA GLN A 309 2.67 -2.35 -3.98
C GLN A 309 3.54 -3.14 -4.97
N VAL A 310 2.91 -3.91 -5.83
CA VAL A 310 3.59 -4.70 -6.88
C VAL A 310 4.40 -3.84 -7.86
N LEU A 311 4.05 -2.56 -8.01
CA LEU A 311 4.84 -1.63 -8.83
C LEU A 311 6.18 -1.30 -8.15
N SER A 312 6.19 -1.11 -6.83
CA SER A 312 7.42 -0.90 -6.08
C SER A 312 8.32 -2.15 -6.10
N GLU A 313 7.72 -3.34 -6.08
CA GLU A 313 8.43 -4.61 -6.22
C GLU A 313 9.05 -4.76 -7.63
N ALA A 314 8.28 -4.45 -8.67
CA ALA A 314 8.77 -4.46 -10.06
C ALA A 314 9.89 -3.43 -10.28
N GLN A 315 9.76 -2.21 -9.75
CA GLN A 315 10.81 -1.19 -9.78
C GLN A 315 12.07 -1.65 -9.06
N ALA A 316 11.95 -2.27 -7.88
CA ALA A 316 13.08 -2.82 -7.14
C ALA A 316 13.80 -3.95 -7.90
N ALA A 317 13.05 -4.75 -8.65
CA ALA A 317 13.61 -5.78 -9.53
C ALA A 317 14.21 -5.19 -10.83
N GLY A 318 14.05 -3.90 -11.07
CA GLY A 318 14.48 -3.24 -12.30
C GLY A 318 13.70 -3.71 -13.54
N LEU A 319 12.45 -4.12 -13.38
CA LEU A 319 11.61 -4.48 -14.52
C LEU A 319 11.02 -3.23 -15.16
N PRO A 320 11.14 -3.08 -16.48
CA PRO A 320 10.34 -2.12 -17.24
C PRO A 320 8.84 -2.43 -17.05
N ILE A 321 8.05 -1.38 -16.84
CA ILE A 321 6.64 -1.52 -16.46
C ILE A 321 5.74 -1.02 -17.57
N VAL A 322 4.68 -1.78 -17.89
CA VAL A 322 3.50 -1.31 -18.59
C VAL A 322 2.32 -1.36 -17.61
N ALA A 323 1.60 -0.25 -17.44
CA ALA A 323 0.49 -0.21 -16.50
C ALA A 323 -0.70 0.59 -17.03
N THR A 324 -1.92 0.22 -16.60
CA THR A 324 -3.10 1.04 -16.86
C THR A 324 -3.05 2.34 -16.03
N ASP A 325 -3.37 3.48 -16.66
CA ASP A 325 -3.37 4.80 -16.00
C ASP A 325 -4.66 5.02 -15.20
N VAL A 326 -4.71 4.44 -14.01
CA VAL A 326 -5.88 4.51 -13.12
C VAL A 326 -5.47 4.81 -11.67
N GLY A 327 -6.24 5.63 -11.00
CA GLY A 327 -6.09 5.89 -9.57
C GLY A 327 -4.67 6.29 -9.17
N GLY A 328 -4.10 5.59 -8.20
CA GLY A 328 -2.76 5.85 -7.66
C GLY A 328 -1.60 5.19 -8.42
N VAL A 329 -1.83 4.57 -9.58
CA VAL A 329 -0.77 3.92 -10.39
C VAL A 329 0.31 4.94 -10.76
N ARG A 330 -0.09 6.10 -11.29
CA ARG A 330 0.85 7.18 -11.66
C ARG A 330 1.66 7.65 -10.45
N ALA A 331 1.01 7.83 -9.31
CA ALA A 331 1.71 8.22 -8.06
C ALA A 331 2.70 7.14 -7.58
N GLY A 332 2.37 5.86 -7.76
CA GLY A 332 3.26 4.74 -7.48
C GLY A 332 4.51 4.70 -8.38
N LEU A 333 4.37 5.21 -9.61
CA LEU A 333 5.43 5.27 -10.63
C LEU A 333 6.21 6.60 -10.64
N GLY A 334 5.87 7.56 -9.77
CA GLY A 334 6.55 8.84 -9.70
C GLY A 334 6.20 9.80 -10.82
N SER A 335 7.18 10.25 -11.58
CA SER A 335 6.97 11.15 -12.73
C SER A 335 6.23 10.47 -13.89
N GLY A 336 6.10 9.15 -13.85
CA GLY A 336 5.61 8.34 -14.98
C GLY A 336 6.68 8.08 -16.05
N ALA A 337 7.90 8.60 -15.85
CA ALA A 337 9.02 8.37 -16.77
C ALA A 337 9.61 6.96 -16.64
N GLU A 338 9.19 6.19 -15.64
CA GLU A 338 9.68 4.84 -15.34
C GLU A 338 8.78 3.73 -15.91
N ALA A 339 7.72 4.09 -16.68
CA ALA A 339 6.75 3.12 -17.18
C ALA A 339 6.02 3.64 -18.43
N LEU A 340 5.48 2.74 -19.23
CA LEU A 340 4.48 3.07 -20.25
C LEU A 340 3.07 2.96 -19.63
N LEU A 341 2.35 4.08 -19.59
CA LEU A 341 0.98 4.14 -19.13
C LEU A 341 0.01 4.04 -20.31
N VAL A 342 -1.01 3.19 -20.16
CA VAL A 342 -2.03 2.94 -21.18
C VAL A 342 -3.43 3.19 -20.63
N PRO A 343 -4.41 3.55 -21.47
CA PRO A 343 -5.79 3.68 -21.03
C PRO A 343 -6.34 2.37 -20.43
N PRO A 344 -7.22 2.42 -19.42
CA PRO A 344 -7.91 1.24 -18.94
C PRO A 344 -8.86 0.68 -20.00
N ASN A 345 -9.04 -0.64 -20.01
CA ASN A 345 -9.86 -1.39 -20.96
C ASN A 345 -9.46 -1.24 -22.44
N ASP A 346 -8.18 -0.96 -22.71
CA ASP A 346 -7.62 -0.85 -24.06
C ASP A 346 -6.51 -1.92 -24.25
N PRO A 347 -6.85 -3.13 -24.69
CA PRO A 347 -5.89 -4.21 -24.92
C PRO A 347 -4.96 -3.93 -26.12
N GLU A 348 -5.38 -3.13 -27.10
CA GLU A 348 -4.56 -2.70 -28.23
C GLU A 348 -3.42 -1.80 -27.77
N ALA A 349 -3.70 -0.79 -26.95
CA ALA A 349 -2.68 0.08 -26.38
C ALA A 349 -1.74 -0.72 -25.46
N LEU A 350 -2.28 -1.68 -24.67
CA LEU A 350 -1.48 -2.56 -23.82
C LEU A 350 -0.51 -3.42 -24.65
N ALA A 351 -0.99 -4.07 -25.72
CA ALA A 351 -0.17 -4.87 -26.59
C ALA A 351 0.90 -4.04 -27.31
N ALA A 352 0.56 -2.83 -27.78
CA ALA A 352 1.50 -1.93 -28.43
C ALA A 352 2.62 -1.47 -27.46
N ALA A 353 2.29 -1.14 -26.21
CA ALA A 353 3.25 -0.76 -25.19
C ALA A 353 4.19 -1.92 -24.83
N ILE A 354 3.67 -3.14 -24.67
CA ILE A 354 4.49 -4.35 -24.45
C ILE A 354 5.44 -4.58 -25.62
N ALA A 355 4.94 -4.52 -26.87
CA ALA A 355 5.76 -4.70 -28.06
C ALA A 355 6.87 -3.64 -28.18
N ARG A 356 6.57 -2.37 -27.82
CA ARG A 356 7.56 -1.29 -27.78
C ARG A 356 8.68 -1.60 -26.78
N LEU A 357 8.35 -1.97 -25.54
CA LEU A 357 9.36 -2.36 -24.55
C LEU A 357 10.15 -3.61 -24.98
N ALA A 358 9.51 -4.57 -25.64
CA ALA A 358 10.19 -5.76 -26.12
C ALA A 358 11.22 -5.47 -27.23
N SER A 359 11.03 -4.41 -28.03
CA SER A 359 11.90 -4.05 -29.14
C SER A 359 12.92 -2.95 -28.86
N ASP A 360 12.70 -2.15 -27.80
CA ASP A 360 13.51 -0.98 -27.47
C ASP A 360 14.38 -1.24 -26.22
N GLY A 361 15.64 -1.64 -26.46
CA GLY A 361 16.61 -1.97 -25.41
C GLY A 361 17.03 -0.76 -24.58
N ASP A 362 17.17 0.40 -25.19
CA ASP A 362 17.59 1.64 -24.51
C ASP A 362 16.48 2.11 -23.57
N LEU A 363 15.22 2.09 -24.04
CA LEU A 363 14.08 2.43 -23.21
C LEU A 363 13.95 1.50 -21.99
N ARG A 364 14.20 0.19 -22.17
CA ARG A 364 14.24 -0.74 -21.03
C ARG A 364 15.35 -0.42 -20.04
N ALA A 365 16.54 -0.07 -20.54
CA ALA A 365 17.68 0.28 -19.70
C ALA A 365 17.40 1.54 -18.87
N ASP A 366 16.80 2.56 -19.48
CA ASP A 366 16.39 3.79 -18.80
C ASP A 366 15.34 3.51 -17.71
N PHE A 367 14.29 2.77 -18.05
CA PHE A 367 13.24 2.43 -17.07
C PHE A 367 13.79 1.61 -15.90
N ARG A 368 14.69 0.68 -16.17
CA ARG A 368 15.39 -0.08 -15.12
C ARG A 368 16.17 0.83 -14.18
N LYS A 369 16.97 1.72 -14.72
CA LYS A 369 17.79 2.66 -13.94
C LYS A 369 16.92 3.54 -13.05
N LEU A 370 15.89 4.15 -13.64
CA LEU A 370 14.97 5.04 -12.94
C LEU A 370 14.15 4.27 -11.88
N GLY A 371 13.62 3.09 -12.22
CA GLY A 371 12.84 2.26 -11.30
C GLY A 371 13.64 1.83 -10.07
N ILE A 372 14.86 1.32 -10.25
CA ILE A 372 15.73 0.94 -9.13
C ILE A 372 16.10 2.14 -8.26
N ALA A 373 16.42 3.29 -8.88
CA ALA A 373 16.74 4.51 -8.14
C ALA A 373 15.56 4.93 -7.27
N ARG A 374 14.35 4.93 -7.83
CA ARG A 374 13.12 5.24 -7.11
C ARG A 374 12.83 4.24 -5.98
N ALA A 375 12.94 2.94 -6.25
CA ALA A 375 12.74 1.92 -5.22
C ALA A 375 13.68 2.11 -4.02
N ARG A 376 14.95 2.49 -4.26
CA ARG A 376 15.92 2.81 -3.21
C ARG A 376 15.56 4.05 -2.39
N MET A 377 14.89 5.03 -2.99
CA MET A 377 14.42 6.24 -2.29
C MET A 377 13.17 5.97 -1.45
N LEU A 378 12.35 5.01 -1.86
CA LEU A 378 11.05 4.72 -1.25
C LEU A 378 11.03 3.44 -0.41
N THR A 379 12.18 3.00 0.10
CA THR A 379 12.23 1.79 0.95
C THR A 379 11.36 1.96 2.21
N LEU A 380 10.89 0.84 2.71
CA LEU A 380 10.09 0.75 3.94
C LEU A 380 10.75 1.52 5.09
N GLU A 381 12.07 1.31 5.29
CA GLU A 381 12.85 1.91 6.37
C GLU A 381 12.94 3.43 6.21
N ARG A 382 13.23 3.92 5.01
CA ARG A 382 13.32 5.37 4.74
C ARG A 382 11.98 6.07 4.94
N GLN A 383 10.90 5.48 4.46
CA GLN A 383 9.57 6.05 4.64
C GLN A 383 9.13 5.99 6.11
N ALA A 384 9.47 4.93 6.85
CA ALA A 384 9.22 4.84 8.28
C ALA A 384 10.02 5.90 9.07
N ALA A 385 11.29 6.11 8.73
CA ALA A 385 12.11 7.17 9.33
C ALA A 385 11.52 8.57 9.11
N ARG A 386 11.02 8.87 7.89
CA ARG A 386 10.33 10.14 7.58
C ARG A 386 9.08 10.34 8.44
N VAL A 387 8.25 9.31 8.55
CA VAL A 387 7.03 9.35 9.39
C VAL A 387 7.41 9.50 10.86
N ALA A 388 8.44 8.81 11.34
CA ALA A 388 8.89 8.91 12.72
C ALA A 388 9.41 10.31 13.06
N ALA A 389 10.21 10.94 12.20
CA ALA A 389 10.68 12.31 12.35
C ALA A 389 9.50 13.30 12.39
N PHE A 390 8.53 13.14 11.49
CA PHE A 390 7.33 13.97 11.46
C PHE A 390 6.48 13.80 12.75
N ILE A 391 6.30 12.58 13.23
CA ILE A 391 5.57 12.31 14.48
C ILE A 391 6.30 12.90 15.67
N SER A 392 7.62 12.78 15.73
CA SER A 392 8.44 13.31 16.84
C SER A 392 8.53 14.84 16.83
N GLY A 393 8.27 15.49 15.69
CA GLY A 393 8.43 16.94 15.51
C GLY A 393 9.89 17.37 15.48
N SER A 394 10.79 16.46 15.14
CA SER A 394 12.20 16.80 14.91
C SER A 394 12.32 17.56 13.60
N GLU A 395 13.05 18.67 13.61
CA GLU A 395 13.26 19.58 12.45
C GLU A 395 14.11 18.97 11.31
N ALA A 396 14.44 17.70 11.40
CA ALA A 396 15.26 16.99 10.39
C ALA A 396 14.53 16.72 9.06
N TRP A 397 13.33 17.30 8.85
CA TRP A 397 12.62 17.19 7.59
C TRP A 397 12.52 18.56 6.90
N GLU A 398 13.35 18.80 5.90
CA GLU A 398 13.17 19.89 4.95
C GLU A 398 12.29 19.42 3.77
N PRO A 399 11.20 20.14 3.43
CA PRO A 399 10.34 19.82 2.29
C PRO A 399 11.08 19.81 0.94
N GLY A 400 12.24 20.44 0.84
CA GLY A 400 13.02 20.62 -0.38
C GLY A 400 13.63 19.33 -0.95
N ASP A 401 14.04 18.38 -0.11
CA ASP A 401 14.78 17.18 -0.58
C ASP A 401 13.91 16.17 -1.35
N ALA A 402 12.58 16.23 -1.20
CA ALA A 402 11.68 15.30 -1.87
C ALA A 402 10.99 15.90 -3.12
N ALA A 403 10.82 17.22 -3.18
CA ALA A 403 10.11 17.87 -4.27
C ALA A 403 10.99 18.05 -5.53
N GLU A 404 12.28 18.32 -5.37
CA GLU A 404 13.21 18.49 -6.50
C GLU A 404 13.53 17.18 -7.24
N HIS A 405 13.36 16.03 -6.59
CA HIS A 405 13.63 14.72 -7.20
C HIS A 405 12.37 13.95 -7.61
N LEU A 406 11.17 14.42 -7.22
CA LEU A 406 9.89 13.78 -7.57
C LEU A 406 9.22 14.42 -8.79
N HIS A 407 9.61 15.62 -9.19
CA HIS A 407 9.15 16.32 -10.39
C HIS A 407 10.35 16.97 -11.08
N PRO A 408 11.07 16.30 -11.97
CA PRO A 408 11.87 16.99 -12.97
C PRO A 408 10.86 17.72 -13.89
N GLY A 409 11.02 19.03 -14.03
CA GLY A 409 10.16 19.95 -14.78
C GLY A 409 10.00 19.56 -16.25
#